data_8a81ec51bdbfd1c02b60a992fd7b74c8
#
_entry.id   8a81ec51bdbfd1c02b60a992fd7b74c8
#
_cell.length_a   1.000
_cell.length_b   1.000
_cell.length_c   1.000
_cell.angle_alpha   90.00
_cell.angle_beta   90.00
_cell.angle_gamma   90.00
#
_symmetry.space_group_name_H-M   'P 1'
#
loop_
_entity.id
_entity.type
_entity.pdbx_description
1 polymer ?
#
loop_
_entity_poly.entity_id
_entity_poly.type
_entity_poly.pdbx_seq_one_letter_code
_entity_poly.pdbx_strand_id
1 'polypeptide(L)'
;DMVDFFLVLMLAGAGDELQGIKKGVLELADLVAVNKADGDNRPRAELAAADYRAALHLMSPASPTWSPPVVVCSGLTGDGLDALWQQVVIHRARMSATGELQERRRDQQVRWMWAMLDDRLRDDLRTDPAMGAVLDAARQRVHDGEIPATVAVDEVWRSYLECRS
;
A
#
# COMPACT_ATOMS: atom_id res chain seq x y z
N ASP A 1 -1.08 1.16 -4.22
CA ASP A 1 -2.54 1.19 -4.31
C ASP A 1 -3.04 1.02 -5.75
N MET A 2 -2.77 -0.15 -6.37
CA MET A 2 -3.17 -0.40 -7.77
C MET A 2 -3.93 -1.72 -7.93
N VAL A 3 -4.50 -2.23 -6.84
CA VAL A 3 -5.23 -3.50 -6.84
C VAL A 3 -6.68 -3.29 -6.42
N ASP A 4 -7.57 -4.10 -6.98
CA ASP A 4 -9.00 -4.10 -6.65
C ASP A 4 -9.28 -4.78 -5.31
N PHE A 5 -8.36 -5.65 -4.87
CA PHE A 5 -8.49 -6.47 -3.67
C PHE A 5 -7.12 -6.70 -3.03
N PHE A 6 -7.00 -6.38 -1.74
CA PHE A 6 -5.77 -6.54 -0.99
C PHE A 6 -5.91 -7.64 0.06
N LEU A 7 -5.30 -8.79 -0.25
CA LEU A 7 -5.23 -9.95 0.64
C LEU A 7 -3.97 -9.86 1.51
N VAL A 8 -4.15 -9.89 2.83
CA VAL A 8 -3.07 -9.99 3.80
C VAL A 8 -2.96 -11.43 4.29
N LEU A 9 -1.81 -12.07 4.03
CA LEU A 9 -1.51 -13.41 4.52
C LEU A 9 -0.73 -13.33 5.83
N MET A 10 -1.26 -13.95 6.86
CA MET A 10 -0.67 -14.01 8.19
C MET A 10 -0.29 -15.46 8.52
N LEU A 11 0.69 -15.63 9.41
CA LEU A 11 1.10 -16.94 9.92
C LEU A 11 0.62 -17.12 11.36
N ALA A 12 0.15 -18.33 11.69
CA ALA A 12 -0.13 -18.67 13.07
C ALA A 12 1.18 -18.87 13.85
N GLY A 13 1.25 -18.31 15.04
CA GLY A 13 2.38 -18.56 15.96
C GLY A 13 3.45 -17.49 16.03
N ALA A 14 3.32 -16.41 15.31
CA ALA A 14 4.14 -15.23 15.45
C ALA A 14 3.63 -14.35 16.61
N GLY A 15 3.70 -14.86 17.83
CA GLY A 15 3.09 -14.29 19.04
C GLY A 15 3.53 -12.88 19.44
N ASP A 16 4.60 -12.35 18.84
CA ASP A 16 5.06 -10.95 19.01
C ASP A 16 4.70 -10.05 17.82
N GLU A 17 4.09 -10.61 16.78
CA GLU A 17 3.85 -9.90 15.52
C GLU A 17 2.61 -8.99 15.55
N LEU A 18 1.67 -9.16 16.49
CA LEU A 18 0.60 -8.17 16.69
C LEU A 18 1.15 -6.79 17.07
N GLN A 19 2.31 -6.73 17.75
CA GLN A 19 3.03 -5.48 18.00
C GLN A 19 3.85 -5.02 16.79
N GLY A 20 4.26 -5.95 15.90
CA GLY A 20 5.06 -5.68 14.70
C GLY A 20 4.23 -5.41 13.45
N ILE A 21 2.97 -5.83 13.41
CA ILE A 21 2.09 -5.52 12.28
C ILE A 21 1.77 -4.03 12.33
N LYS A 22 2.44 -3.31 11.45
CA LYS A 22 2.14 -1.89 11.27
C LYS A 22 0.64 -1.77 11.01
N LYS A 23 -0.07 -1.15 11.94
CA LYS A 23 -1.51 -0.88 11.90
C LYS A 23 -2.00 -0.50 10.50
N GLY A 24 -1.16 0.23 9.73
CA GLY A 24 -1.44 0.64 8.37
C GLY A 24 -1.62 -0.49 7.34
N VAL A 25 -1.08 -1.70 7.54
CA VAL A 25 -1.29 -2.82 6.60
C VAL A 25 -2.70 -3.40 6.77
N LEU A 26 -3.15 -3.55 8.01
CA LEU A 26 -4.50 -4.05 8.30
C LEU A 26 -5.59 -3.05 7.89
N GLU A 27 -5.30 -1.75 7.96
CA GLU A 27 -6.21 -0.68 7.50
C GLU A 27 -6.49 -0.76 5.99
N LEU A 28 -5.58 -1.31 5.22
CA LEU A 28 -5.69 -1.47 3.77
C LEU A 28 -6.26 -2.82 3.35
N ALA A 29 -6.37 -3.79 4.28
CA ALA A 29 -6.77 -5.15 3.97
C ALA A 29 -8.25 -5.22 3.55
N ASP A 30 -8.52 -5.91 2.45
CA ASP A 30 -9.87 -6.33 2.06
C ASP A 30 -10.19 -7.74 2.60
N LEU A 31 -9.16 -8.53 2.95
CA LEU A 31 -9.27 -9.84 3.60
C LEU A 31 -7.98 -10.16 4.35
N VAL A 32 -8.10 -10.72 5.54
CA VAL A 32 -6.98 -11.30 6.27
C VAL A 32 -7.12 -12.82 6.27
N ALA A 33 -6.07 -13.54 5.83
CA ALA A 33 -6.04 -14.99 5.85
C ALA A 33 -4.90 -15.49 6.75
N VAL A 34 -5.25 -16.26 7.78
CA VAL A 34 -4.27 -16.92 8.65
C VAL A 34 -3.94 -18.26 8.00
N ASN A 35 -2.73 -18.34 7.44
CA ASN A 35 -2.25 -19.51 6.70
C ASN A 35 -1.49 -20.50 7.60
N LYS A 36 -1.17 -21.67 7.04
CA LYS A 36 -0.54 -22.82 7.71
C LYS A 36 -1.38 -23.38 8.86
N ALA A 37 -2.70 -23.39 8.66
CA ALA A 37 -3.65 -23.94 9.64
C ALA A 37 -3.88 -25.44 9.44
N ASP A 38 -2.80 -26.20 9.33
CA ASP A 38 -2.80 -27.65 9.18
C ASP A 38 -2.19 -28.32 10.41
N GLY A 39 -2.52 -29.60 10.61
CA GLY A 39 -2.00 -30.43 11.71
C GLY A 39 -2.15 -29.76 13.07
N ASP A 40 -1.11 -29.84 13.88
CA ASP A 40 -1.08 -29.31 15.26
C ASP A 40 -1.10 -27.77 15.33
N ASN A 41 -0.93 -27.09 14.19
CA ASN A 41 -0.91 -25.65 14.16
C ASN A 41 -2.32 -25.03 14.03
N ARG A 42 -3.33 -25.85 13.70
CA ARG A 42 -4.71 -25.35 13.50
C ARG A 42 -5.28 -24.58 14.71
N PRO A 43 -5.16 -25.06 15.99
CA PRO A 43 -5.66 -24.30 17.12
C PRO A 43 -5.01 -22.93 17.29
N ARG A 44 -3.71 -22.83 17.00
CA ARG A 44 -2.96 -21.56 17.03
C ARG A 44 -3.44 -20.60 15.93
N ALA A 45 -3.72 -21.14 14.73
CA ALA A 45 -4.25 -20.33 13.62
C ALA A 45 -5.64 -19.79 13.94
N GLU A 46 -6.50 -20.59 14.57
CA GLU A 46 -7.84 -20.15 14.98
C GLU A 46 -7.78 -19.07 16.06
N LEU A 47 -6.86 -19.19 17.03
CA LEU A 47 -6.64 -18.16 18.04
C LEU A 47 -6.15 -16.85 17.42
N ALA A 48 -5.14 -16.91 16.57
CA ALA A 48 -4.64 -15.74 15.85
C ALA A 48 -5.74 -15.08 14.99
N ALA A 49 -6.56 -15.88 14.33
CA ALA A 49 -7.70 -15.35 13.57
C ALA A 49 -8.73 -14.63 14.45
N ALA A 50 -8.96 -15.11 15.68
CA ALA A 50 -9.82 -14.42 16.64
C ALA A 50 -9.24 -13.06 17.05
N ASP A 51 -7.93 -13.00 17.28
CA ASP A 51 -7.23 -11.76 17.63
C ASP A 51 -7.29 -10.73 16.48
N TYR A 52 -7.09 -11.18 15.23
CA TYR A 52 -7.23 -10.30 14.05
C TYR A 52 -8.66 -9.81 13.85
N ARG A 53 -9.68 -10.65 14.09
CA ARG A 53 -11.09 -10.20 14.05
C ARG A 53 -11.36 -9.12 15.08
N ALA A 54 -10.89 -9.29 16.31
CA ALA A 54 -11.00 -8.31 17.36
C ALA A 54 -10.31 -6.98 16.98
N ALA A 55 -9.09 -7.06 16.44
CA ALA A 55 -8.34 -5.88 15.99
C ALA A 55 -9.07 -5.14 14.87
N LEU A 56 -9.54 -5.85 13.83
CA LEU A 56 -10.28 -5.24 12.71
C LEU A 56 -11.61 -4.63 13.16
N HIS A 57 -12.27 -5.21 14.16
CA HIS A 57 -13.52 -4.66 14.71
C HIS A 57 -13.32 -3.31 15.43
N LEU A 58 -12.13 -3.07 15.96
CA LEU A 58 -11.78 -1.79 16.60
C LEU A 58 -11.36 -0.71 15.60
N MET A 59 -11.16 -1.08 14.33
CA MET A 59 -10.75 -0.17 13.26
C MET A 59 -11.98 0.31 12.49
N SER A 60 -11.94 1.56 12.01
CA SER A 60 -12.97 2.04 11.09
C SER A 60 -12.79 1.37 9.73
N PRO A 61 -13.84 0.78 9.14
CA PRO A 61 -13.76 0.19 7.81
C PRO A 61 -13.32 1.24 6.77
N ALA A 62 -12.42 0.83 5.87
CA ALA A 62 -12.00 1.68 4.75
C ALA A 62 -13.11 1.83 3.69
N SER A 63 -14.11 0.97 3.70
CA SER A 63 -15.25 0.94 2.78
C SER A 63 -16.56 0.91 3.57
N PRO A 64 -17.58 1.68 3.18
CA PRO A 64 -18.92 1.58 3.76
C PRO A 64 -19.64 0.27 3.36
N THR A 65 -19.23 -0.34 2.25
CA THR A 65 -19.86 -1.54 1.67
C THR A 65 -19.23 -2.83 2.15
N TRP A 66 -17.95 -2.78 2.59
CA TRP A 66 -17.16 -3.95 2.91
C TRP A 66 -16.42 -3.84 4.23
N SER A 67 -16.60 -4.85 5.08
CA SER A 67 -15.79 -5.06 6.28
C SER A 67 -14.90 -6.28 6.06
N PRO A 68 -13.56 -6.16 6.22
CA PRO A 68 -12.62 -7.22 5.94
C PRO A 68 -12.89 -8.45 6.82
N PRO A 69 -13.19 -9.63 6.27
CA PRO A 69 -13.28 -10.86 7.04
C PRO A 69 -11.89 -11.42 7.36
N VAL A 70 -11.85 -12.30 8.37
CA VAL A 70 -10.65 -13.08 8.70
C VAL A 70 -10.98 -14.55 8.46
N VAL A 71 -10.23 -15.19 7.58
CA VAL A 71 -10.34 -16.63 7.28
C VAL A 71 -9.11 -17.39 7.75
N VAL A 72 -9.29 -18.67 8.03
CA VAL A 72 -8.20 -19.59 8.36
C VAL A 72 -8.05 -20.55 7.17
N CYS A 73 -6.79 -20.75 6.71
CA CYS A 73 -6.54 -21.61 5.56
C CYS A 73 -5.20 -22.34 5.68
N SER A 74 -5.02 -23.36 4.85
CA SER A 74 -3.75 -24.05 4.66
C SER A 74 -3.43 -24.14 3.17
N GLY A 75 -2.36 -23.48 2.76
CA GLY A 75 -1.83 -23.64 1.40
C GLY A 75 -1.21 -25.02 1.14
N LEU A 76 -0.96 -25.82 2.19
CA LEU A 76 -0.44 -27.19 2.07
C LEU A 76 -1.54 -28.20 1.77
N THR A 77 -2.64 -28.16 2.53
CA THR A 77 -3.75 -29.12 2.41
C THR A 77 -4.86 -28.65 1.49
N GLY A 78 -4.93 -27.35 1.21
CA GLY A 78 -6.04 -26.73 0.49
C GLY A 78 -7.23 -26.35 1.37
N ASP A 79 -7.20 -26.70 2.66
CA ASP A 79 -8.28 -26.38 3.59
C ASP A 79 -8.50 -24.87 3.68
N GLY A 80 -9.75 -24.44 3.59
CA GLY A 80 -10.16 -23.04 3.71
C GLY A 80 -9.88 -22.18 2.48
N LEU A 81 -9.21 -22.67 1.43
CA LEU A 81 -8.94 -21.89 0.21
C LEU A 81 -10.23 -21.57 -0.56
N ASP A 82 -11.19 -22.48 -0.60
CA ASP A 82 -12.49 -22.22 -1.23
C ASP A 82 -13.24 -21.10 -0.49
N ALA A 83 -13.21 -21.12 0.85
CA ALA A 83 -13.83 -20.09 1.66
C ALA A 83 -13.14 -18.73 1.44
N LEU A 84 -11.82 -18.70 1.35
CA LEU A 84 -11.05 -17.51 1.00
C LEU A 84 -11.47 -16.96 -0.36
N TRP A 85 -11.52 -17.82 -1.40
CA TRP A 85 -11.90 -17.40 -2.74
C TRP A 85 -13.34 -16.89 -2.81
N GLN A 86 -14.25 -17.52 -2.09
CA GLN A 86 -15.62 -17.06 -1.95
C GLN A 86 -15.69 -15.62 -1.43
N GLN A 87 -14.85 -15.23 -0.47
CA GLN A 87 -14.80 -13.85 0.01
C GLN A 87 -14.34 -12.87 -1.08
N VAL A 88 -13.38 -13.25 -1.93
CA VAL A 88 -12.95 -12.44 -3.07
C VAL A 88 -14.12 -12.21 -4.05
N VAL A 89 -14.87 -13.27 -4.35
CA VAL A 89 -16.04 -13.19 -5.25
C VAL A 89 -17.14 -12.31 -4.65
N ILE A 90 -17.44 -12.49 -3.36
CA ILE A 90 -18.47 -11.70 -2.66
C ILE A 90 -18.05 -10.22 -2.60
N HIS A 91 -16.79 -9.92 -2.27
CA HIS A 91 -16.26 -8.56 -2.28
C HIS A 91 -16.50 -7.91 -3.63
N ARG A 92 -16.02 -8.54 -4.72
CA ARG A 92 -16.18 -8.02 -6.08
C ARG A 92 -17.66 -7.77 -6.43
N ALA A 93 -18.54 -8.70 -6.09
CA ALA A 93 -19.96 -8.56 -6.38
C ALA A 93 -20.59 -7.37 -5.63
N ARG A 94 -20.31 -7.24 -4.31
CA ARG A 94 -20.82 -6.14 -3.49
C ARG A 94 -20.32 -4.78 -3.93
N MET A 95 -18.99 -4.66 -4.11
CA MET A 95 -18.37 -3.41 -4.54
C MET A 95 -18.80 -2.98 -5.95
N SER A 96 -19.08 -3.96 -6.84
CA SER A 96 -19.62 -3.67 -8.18
C SER A 96 -21.07 -3.22 -8.13
N ALA A 97 -21.90 -3.83 -7.28
CA ALA A 97 -23.31 -3.51 -7.16
C ALA A 97 -23.55 -2.08 -6.63
N THR A 98 -22.67 -1.57 -5.79
CA THR A 98 -22.73 -0.20 -5.25
C THR A 98 -22.00 0.83 -6.12
N GLY A 99 -21.23 0.41 -7.14
CA GLY A 99 -20.39 1.27 -7.95
C GLY A 99 -19.05 1.65 -7.30
N GLU A 100 -18.82 1.26 -6.04
CA GLU A 100 -17.63 1.60 -5.27
C GLU A 100 -16.34 1.06 -5.91
N LEU A 101 -16.41 -0.12 -6.57
CA LEU A 101 -15.27 -0.68 -7.30
C LEU A 101 -14.80 0.24 -8.43
N GLN A 102 -15.73 0.82 -9.19
CA GLN A 102 -15.42 1.73 -10.29
C GLN A 102 -14.91 3.08 -9.79
N GLU A 103 -15.44 3.56 -8.68
CA GLU A 103 -14.97 4.78 -8.03
C GLU A 103 -13.53 4.60 -7.52
N ARG A 104 -13.26 3.51 -6.79
CA ARG A 104 -11.91 3.13 -6.33
C ARG A 104 -10.91 3.06 -7.48
N ARG A 105 -11.28 2.47 -8.62
CA ARG A 105 -10.43 2.41 -9.82
C ARG A 105 -10.17 3.79 -10.42
N ARG A 106 -11.17 4.67 -10.47
CA ARG A 106 -10.97 6.04 -10.95
C ARG A 106 -10.00 6.82 -10.06
N ASP A 107 -10.15 6.72 -8.75
CA ASP A 107 -9.24 7.34 -7.80
C ASP A 107 -7.81 6.78 -7.91
N GLN A 108 -7.67 5.48 -8.13
CA GLN A 108 -6.38 4.85 -8.40
C GLN A 108 -5.75 5.39 -9.69
N GLN A 109 -6.52 5.54 -10.77
CA GLN A 109 -6.05 6.13 -12.04
C GLN A 109 -5.57 7.57 -11.85
N VAL A 110 -6.28 8.38 -11.09
CA VAL A 110 -5.87 9.77 -10.81
C VAL A 110 -4.57 9.79 -10.00
N ARG A 111 -4.45 8.98 -8.93
CA ARG A 111 -3.22 8.88 -8.15
C ARG A 111 -2.05 8.39 -9.01
N TRP A 112 -2.28 7.41 -9.85
CA TRP A 112 -1.25 6.89 -10.76
C TRP A 112 -0.81 7.92 -11.80
N MET A 113 -1.76 8.67 -12.35
CA MET A 113 -1.44 9.80 -13.25
C MET A 113 -0.48 10.78 -12.57
N TRP A 114 -0.76 11.18 -11.32
CA TRP A 114 0.12 12.08 -10.58
C TRP A 114 1.49 11.48 -10.29
N ALA A 115 1.55 10.21 -9.87
CA ALA A 115 2.82 9.52 -9.64
C ALA A 115 3.67 9.45 -10.92
N MET A 116 3.07 9.11 -12.06
CA MET A 116 3.79 9.10 -13.34
C MET A 116 4.25 10.50 -13.76
N LEU A 117 3.45 11.54 -13.47
CA LEU A 117 3.85 12.91 -13.77
C LEU A 117 5.04 13.34 -12.92
N ASP A 118 4.99 13.05 -11.61
CA ASP A 118 6.10 13.34 -10.68
C ASP A 118 7.38 12.63 -11.11
N ASP A 119 7.31 11.34 -11.45
CA ASP A 119 8.46 10.56 -11.90
C ASP A 119 9.02 11.15 -13.21
N ARG A 120 8.14 11.50 -14.15
CA ARG A 120 8.55 12.07 -15.42
C ARG A 120 9.24 13.43 -15.27
N LEU A 121 8.73 14.28 -14.37
CA LEU A 121 9.35 15.58 -14.08
C LEU A 121 10.72 15.41 -13.41
N ARG A 122 10.83 14.44 -12.50
CA ARG A 122 12.12 14.14 -11.86
C ARG A 122 13.14 13.58 -12.83
N ASP A 123 12.71 12.69 -13.71
CA ASP A 123 13.58 12.09 -14.73
C ASP A 123 14.05 13.16 -15.72
N ASP A 124 13.14 14.01 -16.17
CA ASP A 124 13.43 15.11 -17.08
C ASP A 124 14.48 16.07 -16.48
N LEU A 125 14.32 16.41 -15.20
CA LEU A 125 15.26 17.26 -14.48
C LEU A 125 16.64 16.58 -14.30
N ARG A 126 16.69 15.27 -14.07
CA ARG A 126 17.92 14.52 -13.81
C ARG A 126 18.69 14.15 -15.08
N THR A 127 17.97 13.93 -16.18
CA THR A 127 18.56 13.50 -17.46
C THR A 127 18.94 14.66 -18.37
N ASP A 128 18.48 15.86 -18.06
CA ASP A 128 18.86 17.06 -18.79
C ASP A 128 20.37 17.38 -18.55
N PRO A 129 21.21 17.33 -19.59
CA PRO A 129 22.65 17.56 -19.46
C PRO A 129 22.99 18.95 -18.89
N ALA A 130 22.15 19.95 -19.12
CA ALA A 130 22.34 21.30 -18.62
C ALA A 130 22.06 21.38 -17.11
N MET A 131 21.17 20.51 -16.61
CA MET A 131 20.77 20.52 -15.20
C MET A 131 21.67 19.70 -14.27
N GLY A 132 22.42 18.74 -14.80
CA GLY A 132 23.29 17.88 -13.99
C GLY A 132 24.27 18.65 -13.12
N ALA A 133 25.02 19.58 -13.69
CA ALA A 133 25.97 20.42 -12.95
C ALA A 133 25.29 21.38 -11.95
N VAL A 134 24.13 21.92 -12.31
CA VAL A 134 23.33 22.80 -11.42
C VAL A 134 22.83 22.05 -10.20
N LEU A 135 22.30 20.83 -10.40
CA LEU A 135 21.81 19.96 -9.32
C LEU A 135 22.94 19.55 -8.38
N ASP A 136 24.10 19.16 -8.91
CA ASP A 136 25.25 18.76 -8.10
C ASP A 136 25.81 19.94 -7.29
N ALA A 137 25.93 21.11 -7.90
CA ALA A 137 26.37 22.34 -7.22
C ALA A 137 25.39 22.75 -6.10
N ALA A 138 24.08 22.74 -6.39
CA ALA A 138 23.06 23.08 -5.40
C ALA A 138 23.09 22.09 -4.22
N ARG A 139 23.20 20.78 -4.50
CA ARG A 139 23.31 19.73 -3.48
C ARG A 139 24.54 19.94 -2.59
N GLN A 140 25.69 20.24 -3.18
CA GLN A 140 26.93 20.46 -2.42
C GLN A 140 26.80 21.68 -1.49
N ARG A 141 26.29 22.81 -1.98
CA ARG A 141 26.11 24.03 -1.20
C ARG A 141 25.13 23.84 -0.02
N VAL A 142 24.08 23.05 -0.21
CA VAL A 142 23.16 22.67 0.89
C VAL A 142 23.87 21.77 1.89
N HIS A 143 24.65 20.77 1.42
CA HIS A 143 25.41 19.87 2.29
C HIS A 143 26.43 20.60 3.14
N ASP A 144 27.10 21.60 2.56
CA ASP A 144 28.14 22.41 3.24
C ASP A 144 27.53 23.52 4.12
N GLY A 145 26.20 23.64 4.15
CA GLY A 145 25.49 24.62 4.96
C GLY A 145 25.57 26.06 4.44
N GLU A 146 25.99 26.26 3.19
CA GLU A 146 26.13 27.58 2.59
C GLU A 146 24.77 28.23 2.27
N ILE A 147 23.81 27.40 1.88
CA ILE A 147 22.44 27.83 1.55
C ILE A 147 21.39 26.87 2.15
N PRO A 148 20.22 27.38 2.55
CA PRO A 148 19.10 26.52 2.94
C PRO A 148 18.50 25.80 1.73
N ALA A 149 17.89 24.64 1.96
CA ALA A 149 17.28 23.81 0.91
C ALA A 149 16.26 24.57 0.06
N THR A 150 15.52 25.49 0.67
CA THR A 150 14.51 26.33 -0.04
C THR A 150 15.15 27.20 -1.11
N VAL A 151 16.29 27.84 -0.81
CA VAL A 151 17.03 28.66 -1.77
C VAL A 151 17.60 27.80 -2.90
N ALA A 152 18.15 26.62 -2.56
CA ALA A 152 18.66 25.68 -3.55
C ALA A 152 17.56 25.25 -4.55
N VAL A 153 16.35 24.96 -4.06
CA VAL A 153 15.21 24.60 -4.91
C VAL A 153 14.84 25.73 -5.85
N ASP A 154 14.79 26.98 -5.34
CA ASP A 154 14.44 28.14 -6.17
C ASP A 154 15.50 28.41 -7.26
N GLU A 155 16.79 28.23 -6.95
CA GLU A 155 17.88 28.38 -7.93
C GLU A 155 17.80 27.31 -9.02
N VAL A 156 17.65 26.03 -8.64
CA VAL A 156 17.49 24.89 -9.56
C VAL A 156 16.27 25.09 -10.46
N TRP A 157 15.15 25.48 -9.88
CA TRP A 157 13.90 25.70 -10.63
C TRP A 157 14.02 26.85 -11.66
N ARG A 158 14.68 27.94 -11.28
CA ARG A 158 14.94 29.05 -12.20
C ARG A 158 15.80 28.62 -13.38
N SER A 159 16.89 27.93 -13.12
CA SER A 159 17.79 27.40 -14.15
C SER A 159 17.05 26.46 -15.10
N TYR A 160 16.18 25.59 -14.56
CA TYR A 160 15.38 24.68 -15.35
C TYR A 160 14.41 25.39 -16.30
N LEU A 161 13.77 26.49 -15.85
CA LEU A 161 12.88 27.28 -16.70
C LEU A 161 13.64 28.03 -17.80
N GLU A 162 14.84 28.54 -17.49
CA GLU A 162 15.70 29.24 -18.45
C GLU A 162 16.21 28.33 -19.59
N CYS A 163 16.51 27.05 -19.27
CA CYS A 163 16.93 26.07 -20.27
C CYS A 163 15.82 25.68 -21.26
N ARG A 164 14.56 25.99 -20.95
CA ARG A 164 13.40 25.65 -21.79
C ARG A 164 12.79 26.82 -22.53
N SER A 165 13.31 28.01 -22.30
CA SER A 165 12.88 29.24 -23.01
C SER A 165 13.68 29.49 -24.26
#